data_938fdfc621587464e955f279d673df23
#
_entry.id   938fdfc621587464e955f279d673df23
#
_cell.length_a   1.000
_cell.length_b   1.000
_cell.length_c   1.000
_cell.angle_alpha   90.00
_cell.angle_beta   90.00
_cell.angle_gamma   90.00
#
_symmetry.space_group_name_H-M   'P 1'
#
loop_
_entity.id
_entity.type
_entity.pdbx_description
1 polymer ?
#
loop_
_entity_poly.entity_id
_entity_poly.type
_entity_poly.pdbx_seq_one_letter_code
_entity_poly.pdbx_strand_id
1 'polypeptide(L)'
;MLLRAASRAASRAASVRPLPLAAVPCRRELSIPAVNYIWHNGSLVRWEDANVHVLSTAVQFGSSIFEGMRCYATPNGPAIVHLEGHLRRLLDSCKMYRIDVPYTLDDLAEACFETIKENGLQSCYVRPMVLRGYGAAGMDGIGSPIETFVPAWEWGSYLGTESFATGIDCCTSSWSRPAPNT
;
A
#
# COMPACT_ATOMS: atom_id res chain seq x y z
N MET A 1 42.01 37.23 22.68
CA MET A 1 41.91 38.65 22.28
C MET A 1 41.72 38.58 20.76
N LEU A 2 40.61 38.80 20.15
CA LEU A 2 39.56 39.78 20.21
C LEU A 2 38.25 39.21 19.64
N LEU A 3 37.17 39.28 20.42
CA LEU A 3 35.81 39.36 19.97
C LEU A 3 35.52 40.71 19.36
N ARG A 4 34.70 40.78 18.34
CA ARG A 4 33.62 41.69 18.01
C ARG A 4 33.49 41.89 16.50
N ALA A 5 32.40 41.41 15.93
CA ALA A 5 31.40 42.32 15.35
C ALA A 5 30.15 41.54 14.97
N ALA A 6 29.16 41.62 15.81
CA ALA A 6 27.80 41.31 15.43
C ALA A 6 27.27 42.48 14.61
N SER A 7 26.98 42.25 13.34
CA SER A 7 26.26 43.18 12.49
C SER A 7 24.90 42.60 12.13
N ARG A 8 23.88 43.31 12.54
CA ARG A 8 22.46 43.12 12.29
C ARG A 8 22.20 43.06 10.79
N ALA A 9 21.83 41.88 10.30
CA ALA A 9 21.07 41.74 9.06
C ALA A 9 19.64 41.40 9.45
N ALA A 10 18.77 42.43 9.49
CA ALA A 10 17.34 42.23 9.59
C ALA A 10 16.87 41.52 8.29
N SER A 11 16.67 40.22 8.38
CA SER A 11 16.06 39.42 7.33
C SER A 11 14.61 39.92 7.15
N ARG A 12 14.34 40.61 6.07
CA ARG A 12 12.99 40.77 5.55
C ARG A 12 12.51 39.37 5.14
N ALA A 13 11.79 38.71 6.05
CA ALA A 13 10.99 37.56 5.68
C ALA A 13 9.95 38.04 4.67
N ALA A 14 10.21 37.80 3.40
CA ALA A 14 9.19 37.95 2.37
C ALA A 14 8.07 36.96 2.70
N SER A 15 6.93 37.49 3.12
CA SER A 15 5.70 36.75 3.29
C SER A 15 5.34 36.15 1.94
N VAL A 16 5.72 34.90 1.72
CA VAL A 16 5.22 34.10 0.58
C VAL A 16 3.74 33.86 0.90
N ARG A 17 2.87 34.68 0.29
CA ARG A 17 1.43 34.38 0.29
C ARG A 17 1.26 33.04 -0.44
N PRO A 18 0.67 32.02 0.19
CA PRO A 18 0.29 30.82 -0.53
C PRO A 18 -0.67 31.26 -1.64
N LEU A 19 -0.32 30.93 -2.89
CA LEU A 19 -1.28 31.02 -3.98
C LEU A 19 -2.51 30.20 -3.60
N PRO A 20 -3.73 30.74 -3.79
CA PRO A 20 -4.91 29.92 -3.58
C PRO A 20 -4.77 28.71 -4.53
N LEU A 21 -4.65 27.51 -3.97
CA LEU A 21 -4.87 26.29 -4.73
C LEU A 21 -6.29 26.45 -5.30
N ALA A 22 -6.38 26.80 -6.59
CA ALA A 22 -7.62 26.63 -7.31
C ALA A 22 -8.04 25.19 -7.07
N ALA A 23 -9.20 24.99 -6.47
CA ALA A 23 -9.76 23.67 -6.27
C ALA A 23 -9.89 23.05 -7.66
N VAL A 24 -8.91 22.24 -8.03
CA VAL A 24 -9.05 21.35 -9.20
C VAL A 24 -10.26 20.49 -8.82
N PRO A 25 -11.35 20.54 -9.60
CA PRO A 25 -12.49 19.69 -9.30
C PRO A 25 -11.98 18.25 -9.30
N CYS A 26 -11.95 17.64 -8.13
CA CYS A 26 -11.55 16.25 -7.96
C CYS A 26 -12.50 15.42 -8.83
N ARG A 27 -12.03 15.06 -10.01
CA ARG A 27 -12.76 14.18 -10.91
C ARG A 27 -12.82 12.82 -10.25
N ARG A 28 -14.04 12.43 -9.81
CA ARG A 28 -14.42 11.17 -9.18
C ARG A 28 -13.60 10.85 -7.94
N GLU A 29 -14.28 10.81 -6.83
CA GLU A 29 -13.78 10.20 -5.61
C GLU A 29 -13.50 8.71 -5.84
N LEU A 30 -12.27 8.40 -6.24
CA LEU A 30 -11.72 7.06 -6.15
C LEU A 30 -11.21 6.86 -4.71
N SER A 31 -12.03 7.21 -3.73
CA SER A 31 -11.74 6.89 -2.35
C SER A 31 -11.91 5.39 -2.16
N ILE A 32 -10.92 4.75 -1.56
CA ILE A 32 -11.08 3.38 -1.07
C ILE A 32 -12.13 3.45 0.05
N PRO A 33 -13.27 2.74 -0.07
CA PRO A 33 -14.26 2.75 0.98
C PRO A 33 -13.66 2.16 2.25
N ALA A 34 -13.85 2.85 3.38
CA ALA A 34 -13.42 2.35 4.66
C ALA A 34 -14.18 1.06 5.01
N VAL A 35 -13.47 0.11 5.58
CA VAL A 35 -14.01 -1.11 6.16
C VAL A 35 -13.82 -1.07 7.68
N ASN A 36 -14.30 -2.06 8.41
CA ASN A 36 -14.15 -2.06 9.87
C ASN A 36 -12.76 -2.49 10.31
N TYR A 37 -12.21 -3.50 9.63
CA TYR A 37 -10.98 -4.17 10.07
C TYR A 37 -10.00 -4.42 8.94
N ILE A 38 -8.72 -4.43 9.31
CA ILE A 38 -7.60 -4.90 8.49
C ILE A 38 -6.85 -5.95 9.33
N TRP A 39 -6.49 -7.07 8.73
CA TRP A 39 -5.58 -8.01 9.38
C TRP A 39 -4.15 -7.43 9.36
N HIS A 40 -3.53 -7.37 10.53
CA HIS A 40 -2.18 -6.84 10.73
C HIS A 40 -1.41 -7.70 11.72
N ASN A 41 -0.31 -8.28 11.29
CA ASN A 41 0.64 -9.01 12.13
C ASN A 41 0.00 -10.08 13.05
N GLY A 42 -0.94 -10.86 12.52
CA GLY A 42 -1.55 -11.99 13.25
C GLY A 42 -2.87 -11.65 13.92
N SER A 43 -3.41 -10.45 13.77
CA SER A 43 -4.69 -10.08 14.36
C SER A 43 -5.42 -9.03 13.51
N LEU A 44 -6.74 -8.95 13.70
CA LEU A 44 -7.54 -7.87 13.13
C LEU A 44 -7.36 -6.59 13.95
N VAL A 45 -7.06 -5.50 13.28
CA VAL A 45 -7.03 -4.15 13.85
C VAL A 45 -8.12 -3.31 13.19
N ARG A 46 -8.53 -2.24 13.85
CA ARG A 46 -9.47 -1.32 13.25
C ARG A 46 -8.85 -0.60 12.05
N TRP A 47 -9.68 -0.20 11.10
CA TRP A 47 -9.24 0.53 9.91
C TRP A 47 -8.37 1.74 10.24
N GLU A 48 -8.78 2.54 11.21
CA GLU A 48 -8.08 3.74 11.65
C GLU A 48 -6.73 3.47 12.34
N ASP A 49 -6.53 2.26 12.87
CA ASP A 49 -5.32 1.86 13.60
C ASP A 49 -4.27 1.19 12.69
N ALA A 50 -4.64 0.82 11.47
CA ALA A 50 -3.73 0.23 10.48
C ALA A 50 -2.79 1.29 9.87
N ASN A 51 -1.85 1.79 10.68
CA ASN A 51 -0.96 2.89 10.31
C ASN A 51 0.49 2.41 10.17
N VAL A 52 1.24 3.09 9.30
CA VAL A 52 2.67 2.88 9.12
C VAL A 52 3.41 4.16 9.49
N HIS A 53 4.46 4.02 10.29
CA HIS A 53 5.26 5.19 10.69
C HIS A 53 5.96 5.81 9.48
N VAL A 54 5.99 7.15 9.39
CA VAL A 54 6.59 7.89 8.26
C VAL A 54 8.07 7.57 8.04
N LEU A 55 8.80 7.20 9.11
CA LEU A 55 10.20 6.79 9.03
C LEU A 55 10.39 5.29 8.84
N SER A 56 9.35 4.53 8.52
CA SER A 56 9.53 3.13 8.10
C SER A 56 10.38 3.04 6.84
N THR A 57 11.16 1.99 6.73
CA THR A 57 12.02 1.75 5.55
C THR A 57 11.17 1.66 4.28
N ALA A 58 9.98 1.12 4.38
CA ALA A 58 9.04 1.04 3.27
C ALA A 58 8.62 2.42 2.75
N VAL A 59 8.34 3.38 3.63
CA VAL A 59 7.94 4.74 3.22
C VAL A 59 9.12 5.52 2.66
N GLN A 60 10.30 5.38 3.25
CA GLN A 60 11.49 6.12 2.82
C GLN A 60 12.11 5.58 1.52
N PHE A 61 12.13 4.26 1.33
CA PHE A 61 12.91 3.60 0.27
C PHE A 61 12.07 2.63 -0.59
N GLY A 62 10.78 2.54 -0.38
CA GLY A 62 9.89 1.71 -1.18
C GLY A 62 10.03 0.20 -0.94
N SER A 63 10.58 -0.23 0.20
CA SER A 63 10.80 -1.65 0.51
C SER A 63 9.52 -2.33 0.97
N SER A 64 8.61 -2.54 0.03
CA SER A 64 7.32 -3.17 0.26
C SER A 64 6.94 -4.05 -0.93
N ILE A 65 6.31 -5.17 -0.65
CA ILE A 65 5.81 -6.15 -1.63
C ILE A 65 4.31 -6.29 -1.41
N PHE A 66 3.54 -6.38 -2.48
CA PHE A 66 2.11 -6.65 -2.37
C PHE A 66 1.61 -7.53 -3.52
N GLU A 67 0.49 -8.15 -3.29
CA GLU A 67 -0.32 -8.82 -4.31
C GLU A 67 -1.71 -8.22 -4.40
N GLY A 68 -2.39 -8.47 -5.50
CA GLY A 68 -3.75 -8.01 -5.72
C GLY A 68 -4.65 -9.12 -6.23
N MET A 69 -5.68 -9.45 -5.47
CA MET A 69 -6.61 -10.52 -5.78
C MET A 69 -8.04 -10.03 -5.85
N ARG A 70 -8.85 -10.70 -6.65
CA ARG A 70 -10.29 -10.47 -6.68
C ARG A 70 -11.01 -11.59 -5.94
N CYS A 71 -11.93 -11.18 -5.09
CA CYS A 71 -12.91 -12.05 -4.47
C CYS A 71 -14.26 -11.80 -5.13
N TYR A 72 -14.99 -12.87 -5.45
CA TYR A 72 -16.30 -12.81 -6.07
C TYR A 72 -17.33 -13.56 -5.22
N ALA A 73 -18.54 -13.02 -5.16
CA ALA A 73 -19.67 -13.71 -4.58
C ALA A 73 -19.99 -14.97 -5.41
N THR A 74 -20.18 -16.09 -4.74
CA THR A 74 -20.63 -17.35 -5.36
C THR A 74 -21.80 -17.93 -4.57
N PRO A 75 -22.55 -18.90 -5.13
CA PRO A 75 -23.60 -19.58 -4.38
C PRO A 75 -23.13 -20.24 -3.07
N ASN A 76 -21.83 -20.55 -2.97
CA ASN A 76 -21.21 -21.18 -1.81
C ASN A 76 -20.47 -20.18 -0.89
N GLY A 77 -20.66 -18.87 -1.11
CA GLY A 77 -19.97 -17.80 -0.38
C GLY A 77 -18.87 -17.10 -1.19
N PRO A 78 -18.16 -16.15 -0.60
CA PRO A 78 -17.08 -15.44 -1.25
C PRO A 78 -15.92 -16.37 -1.65
N ALA A 79 -15.41 -16.22 -2.87
CA ALA A 79 -14.29 -17.02 -3.37
C ALA A 79 -13.20 -16.13 -3.98
N ILE A 80 -11.97 -16.31 -3.52
CA ILE A 80 -10.79 -15.58 -4.03
C ILE A 80 -10.21 -16.35 -5.21
N VAL A 81 -10.05 -15.66 -6.33
CA VAL A 81 -9.48 -16.27 -7.56
C VAL A 81 -7.98 -16.44 -7.40
N HIS A 82 -7.48 -17.64 -7.66
CA HIS A 82 -6.05 -18.01 -7.63
C HIS A 82 -5.31 -17.65 -6.33
N LEU A 83 -5.98 -17.72 -5.18
CA LEU A 83 -5.44 -17.34 -3.87
C LEU A 83 -4.04 -17.93 -3.62
N GLU A 84 -3.88 -19.25 -3.74
CA GLU A 84 -2.60 -19.91 -3.50
C GLU A 84 -1.49 -19.38 -4.42
N GLY A 85 -1.77 -19.24 -5.72
CA GLY A 85 -0.81 -18.73 -6.69
C GLY A 85 -0.32 -17.32 -6.37
N HIS A 86 -1.23 -16.45 -5.96
CA HIS A 86 -0.89 -15.08 -5.55
C HIS A 86 -0.06 -15.07 -4.26
N LEU A 87 -0.45 -15.82 -3.24
CA LEU A 87 0.28 -15.87 -1.97
C LEU A 87 1.67 -16.48 -2.14
N ARG A 88 1.80 -17.52 -2.97
CA ARG A 88 3.10 -18.10 -3.32
C ARG A 88 4.00 -17.05 -3.99
N ARG A 89 3.48 -16.29 -4.94
CA ARG A 89 4.23 -15.22 -5.61
C ARG A 89 4.58 -14.08 -4.65
N LEU A 90 3.71 -13.73 -3.69
CA LEU A 90 4.03 -12.78 -2.63
C LEU A 90 5.26 -13.24 -1.84
N LEU A 91 5.24 -14.49 -1.35
CA LEU A 91 6.34 -15.06 -0.57
C LEU A 91 7.63 -15.17 -1.39
N ASP A 92 7.56 -15.55 -2.66
CA ASP A 92 8.73 -15.63 -3.54
C ASP A 92 9.30 -14.23 -3.82
N SER A 93 8.46 -13.22 -4.01
CA SER A 93 8.88 -11.83 -4.14
C SER A 93 9.55 -11.32 -2.87
N CYS A 94 9.04 -11.68 -1.69
CA CYS A 94 9.66 -11.33 -0.42
C CYS A 94 11.06 -11.93 -0.29
N LYS A 95 11.27 -13.19 -0.71
CA LYS A 95 12.60 -13.84 -0.73
C LYS A 95 13.59 -13.06 -1.60
N MET A 96 13.17 -12.59 -2.79
CA MET A 96 14.04 -11.79 -3.66
C MET A 96 14.49 -10.49 -3.01
N TYR A 97 13.66 -9.89 -2.16
CA TYR A 97 13.97 -8.69 -1.39
C TYR A 97 14.59 -8.99 -0.01
N ARG A 98 14.90 -10.26 0.27
CA ARG A 98 15.43 -10.71 1.58
C ARG A 98 14.54 -10.26 2.75
N ILE A 99 13.24 -10.39 2.56
CA ILE A 99 12.23 -10.14 3.59
C ILE A 99 11.76 -11.50 4.10
N ASP A 100 12.09 -11.81 5.35
CA ASP A 100 11.67 -13.04 6.02
C ASP A 100 10.27 -12.84 6.61
N VAL A 101 9.27 -13.32 5.89
CA VAL A 101 7.86 -13.22 6.30
C VAL A 101 7.61 -14.26 7.40
N PRO A 102 7.12 -13.85 8.60
CA PRO A 102 6.90 -14.77 9.72
C PRO A 102 5.62 -15.61 9.60
N TYR A 103 5.01 -15.67 8.44
CA TYR A 103 3.74 -16.38 8.17
C TYR A 103 3.89 -17.37 7.04
N THR A 104 3.24 -18.51 7.20
CA THR A 104 3.13 -19.52 6.15
C THR A 104 2.09 -19.10 5.10
N LEU A 105 2.04 -19.85 3.99
CA LEU A 105 1.00 -19.65 2.97
C LEU A 105 -0.40 -19.83 3.54
N ASP A 106 -0.57 -20.83 4.40
CA ASP A 106 -1.86 -21.14 5.01
C ASP A 106 -2.28 -20.06 6.01
N ASP A 107 -1.36 -19.52 6.81
CA ASP A 107 -1.63 -18.38 7.70
C ASP A 107 -2.12 -17.16 6.92
N LEU A 108 -1.46 -16.85 5.79
CA LEU A 108 -1.85 -15.73 4.94
C LEU A 108 -3.19 -15.96 4.22
N ALA A 109 -3.49 -17.21 3.85
CA ALA A 109 -4.79 -17.57 3.28
C ALA A 109 -5.91 -17.40 4.31
N GLU A 110 -5.70 -17.84 5.54
CA GLU A 110 -6.63 -17.66 6.65
C GLU A 110 -6.84 -16.17 6.94
N ALA A 111 -5.78 -15.37 6.98
CA ALA A 111 -5.85 -13.93 7.14
C ALA A 111 -6.71 -13.24 6.07
N CYS A 112 -6.62 -13.70 4.80
CA CYS A 112 -7.47 -13.20 3.72
C CYS A 112 -8.95 -13.52 3.97
N PHE A 113 -9.26 -14.76 4.36
CA PHE A 113 -10.64 -15.16 4.64
C PHE A 113 -11.20 -14.48 5.88
N GLU A 114 -10.41 -14.36 6.94
CA GLU A 114 -10.80 -13.66 8.17
C GLU A 114 -11.15 -12.20 7.88
N THR A 115 -10.30 -11.49 7.13
CA THR A 115 -10.55 -10.10 6.77
C THR A 115 -11.84 -9.93 5.98
N ILE A 116 -12.09 -10.79 4.99
CA ILE A 116 -13.31 -10.76 4.18
C ILE A 116 -14.54 -11.01 5.05
N LYS A 117 -14.49 -12.02 5.89
CA LYS A 117 -15.59 -12.46 6.76
C LYS A 117 -15.98 -11.38 7.78
N GLU A 118 -14.99 -10.86 8.52
CA GLU A 118 -15.25 -9.89 9.60
C GLU A 118 -15.71 -8.52 9.06
N ASN A 119 -15.42 -8.21 7.80
CA ASN A 119 -15.96 -7.04 7.11
C ASN A 119 -17.26 -7.32 6.36
N GLY A 120 -17.78 -8.54 6.35
CA GLY A 120 -19.03 -8.91 5.68
C GLY A 120 -18.99 -8.82 4.16
N LEU A 121 -17.79 -8.82 3.55
CA LEU A 121 -17.60 -8.60 2.13
C LEU A 121 -18.00 -9.83 1.31
N GLN A 122 -18.74 -9.62 0.22
CA GLN A 122 -19.13 -10.69 -0.72
C GLN A 122 -18.32 -10.65 -2.00
N SER A 123 -18.08 -9.47 -2.54
CA SER A 123 -17.19 -9.23 -3.69
C SER A 123 -16.27 -8.07 -3.35
N CYS A 124 -14.97 -8.30 -3.43
CA CYS A 124 -14.00 -7.32 -2.99
C CYS A 124 -12.65 -7.48 -3.70
N TYR A 125 -11.80 -6.51 -3.51
CA TYR A 125 -10.37 -6.60 -3.79
C TYR A 125 -9.63 -6.90 -2.49
N VAL A 126 -8.66 -7.82 -2.54
CA VAL A 126 -7.83 -8.19 -1.40
C VAL A 126 -6.37 -7.88 -1.75
N ARG A 127 -5.68 -7.21 -0.86
CA ARG A 127 -4.29 -6.77 -1.09
C ARG A 127 -3.36 -7.19 0.05
N PRO A 128 -2.95 -8.44 0.14
CA PRO A 128 -1.91 -8.79 1.09
C PRO A 128 -0.62 -8.05 0.74
N MET A 129 0.01 -7.49 1.75
CA MET A 129 1.23 -6.71 1.60
C MET A 129 2.18 -6.93 2.76
N VAL A 130 3.47 -6.95 2.44
CA VAL A 130 4.55 -7.12 3.39
C VAL A 130 5.51 -5.96 3.21
N LEU A 131 5.94 -5.36 4.31
CA LEU A 131 6.82 -4.20 4.26
C LEU A 131 7.83 -4.21 5.39
N ARG A 132 8.94 -3.48 5.19
CA ARG A 132 9.90 -3.18 6.26
C ARG A 132 9.39 -1.98 7.04
N GLY A 133 9.06 -2.21 8.31
CA GLY A 133 8.54 -1.21 9.23
C GLY A 133 9.58 -0.22 9.73
N TYR A 134 9.25 0.43 10.83
CA TYR A 134 10.10 1.39 11.52
C TYR A 134 10.97 0.67 12.56
N GLY A 135 12.29 0.96 12.57
CA GLY A 135 13.18 0.37 13.58
C GLY A 135 14.66 0.46 13.26
N ALA A 136 15.08 0.25 12.02
CA ALA A 136 16.47 0.36 11.62
C ALA A 136 16.75 1.68 10.88
N ALA A 137 17.91 2.27 11.14
CA ALA A 137 18.34 3.52 10.50
C ALA A 137 19.14 3.29 9.20
N GLY A 138 19.45 2.03 8.85
CA GLY A 138 20.22 1.68 7.65
C GLY A 138 19.40 1.76 6.36
N MET A 139 20.03 2.15 5.25
CA MET A 139 19.39 2.17 3.91
C MET A 139 19.01 0.77 3.41
N ASP A 140 19.71 -0.26 3.89
CA ASP A 140 19.46 -1.66 3.55
C ASP A 140 18.20 -2.24 4.23
N GLY A 141 17.72 -1.57 5.27
CA GLY A 141 16.56 -1.98 6.06
C GLY A 141 16.75 -3.32 6.79
N ILE A 142 17.97 -3.86 6.85
CA ILE A 142 18.28 -5.06 7.62
C ILE A 142 18.04 -4.75 9.11
N GLY A 143 17.28 -5.63 9.80
CA GLY A 143 16.89 -5.42 11.19
C GLY A 143 15.66 -4.54 11.39
N SER A 144 15.05 -3.98 10.34
CA SER A 144 13.71 -3.40 10.44
C SER A 144 12.68 -4.49 10.71
N PRO A 145 11.69 -4.26 11.57
CA PRO A 145 10.59 -5.21 11.76
C PRO A 145 9.85 -5.43 10.44
N ILE A 146 9.38 -6.65 10.23
CA ILE A 146 8.54 -6.98 9.08
C ILE A 146 7.09 -6.82 9.51
N GLU A 147 6.36 -6.04 8.75
CA GLU A 147 4.94 -5.83 8.95
C GLU A 147 4.15 -6.41 7.79
N THR A 148 3.09 -7.14 8.13
CA THR A 148 2.22 -7.81 7.16
C THR A 148 0.80 -7.34 7.36
N PHE A 149 0.18 -6.83 6.29
CA PHE A 149 -1.19 -6.35 6.27
C PHE A 149 -2.00 -7.12 5.22
N VAL A 150 -3.26 -7.36 5.52
CA VAL A 150 -4.22 -7.89 4.54
C VAL A 150 -5.49 -7.02 4.55
N PRO A 151 -5.47 -5.85 3.91
CA PRO A 151 -6.67 -5.07 3.68
C PRO A 151 -7.54 -5.71 2.57
N ALA A 152 -8.86 -5.59 2.73
CA ALA A 152 -9.84 -5.93 1.72
C ALA A 152 -10.94 -4.86 1.69
N TRP A 153 -11.41 -4.50 0.49
CA TRP A 153 -12.47 -3.48 0.33
C TRP A 153 -13.29 -3.72 -0.94
N GLU A 154 -14.50 -3.22 -0.95
CA GLU A 154 -15.30 -3.23 -2.16
C GLU A 154 -14.63 -2.36 -3.24
N TRP A 155 -14.39 -2.95 -4.38
CA TRP A 155 -13.82 -2.24 -5.51
C TRP A 155 -14.58 -2.56 -6.79
N GLY A 156 -15.28 -1.58 -7.28
CA GLY A 156 -16.00 -1.66 -8.53
C GLY A 156 -15.10 -1.72 -9.77
N SER A 157 -15.57 -1.21 -10.88
CA SER A 157 -14.77 -1.11 -12.10
C SER A 157 -13.67 -0.06 -11.94
N TYR A 158 -12.40 -0.48 -12.04
CA TYR A 158 -11.22 0.38 -11.94
C TYR A 158 -11.24 1.56 -12.94
N LEU A 159 -11.70 1.29 -14.15
CA LEU A 159 -11.76 2.28 -15.23
C LEU A 159 -13.15 2.89 -15.41
N GLY A 160 -14.10 2.54 -14.53
CA GLY A 160 -15.52 2.93 -14.65
C GLY A 160 -16.30 1.95 -15.52
N THR A 161 -17.61 1.93 -15.34
CA THR A 161 -18.51 1.01 -16.07
C THR A 161 -18.58 1.32 -17.56
N GLU A 162 -18.40 2.58 -17.92
CA GLU A 162 -18.48 3.07 -19.31
C GLU A 162 -17.31 2.53 -20.16
N SER A 163 -16.13 2.37 -19.58
CA SER A 163 -14.95 1.86 -20.26
C SER A 163 -15.07 0.42 -20.74
N PHE A 164 -15.97 -0.37 -20.18
CA PHE A 164 -16.26 -1.71 -20.69
C PHE A 164 -16.95 -1.69 -22.05
N ALA A 165 -17.74 -0.65 -22.33
CA ALA A 165 -18.45 -0.52 -23.59
C ALA A 165 -17.61 0.27 -24.63
N THR A 166 -16.88 1.29 -24.20
CA THR A 166 -16.18 2.24 -25.10
C THR A 166 -14.68 1.97 -25.23
N GLY A 167 -14.11 1.18 -24.31
CA GLY A 167 -12.65 1.02 -24.21
C GLY A 167 -11.97 2.18 -23.52
N ILE A 168 -10.66 2.22 -23.59
CA ILE A 168 -9.81 3.29 -23.04
C ILE A 168 -8.75 3.69 -24.06
N ASP A 169 -8.34 4.94 -24.02
CA ASP A 169 -7.20 5.41 -24.78
C ASP A 169 -5.90 4.93 -24.16
N CYS A 170 -4.99 4.38 -24.98
CA CYS A 170 -3.70 3.89 -24.57
C CYS A 170 -2.59 4.53 -25.38
N CYS A 171 -1.44 4.75 -24.76
CA CYS A 171 -0.21 5.13 -25.46
C CYS A 171 0.96 4.28 -24.99
N THR A 172 1.96 4.09 -25.85
CA THR A 172 3.19 3.43 -25.47
C THR A 172 4.11 4.42 -24.77
N SER A 173 4.55 4.08 -23.56
CA SER A 173 5.51 4.88 -22.82
C SER A 173 6.89 4.79 -23.46
N SER A 174 7.62 5.92 -23.47
CA SER A 174 9.06 5.93 -23.79
C SER A 174 9.93 5.40 -22.65
N TRP A 175 9.37 5.30 -21.44
CA TRP A 175 10.02 4.68 -20.29
C TRP A 175 9.78 3.18 -20.31
N SER A 176 10.83 2.41 -20.15
CA SER A 176 10.77 0.95 -20.02
C SER A 176 11.03 0.53 -18.58
N ARG A 177 10.51 -0.63 -18.20
CA ARG A 177 10.92 -1.28 -16.95
C ARG A 177 12.36 -1.77 -17.09
N PRO A 178 13.13 -1.86 -15.97
CA PRO A 178 14.40 -2.56 -15.98
C PRO A 178 14.24 -3.96 -16.59
N ALA A 179 15.26 -4.43 -17.29
CA ALA A 179 15.24 -5.79 -17.81
C ALA A 179 15.18 -6.80 -16.66
N PRO A 180 14.54 -7.95 -16.82
CA PRO A 180 14.66 -9.04 -15.86
C PRO A 180 16.15 -9.37 -15.66
N ASN A 181 16.59 -9.53 -14.43
CA ASN A 181 17.96 -9.83 -14.02
C ASN A 181 18.98 -8.66 -14.09
N THR A 182 18.50 -7.42 -14.06
CA THR A 182 19.38 -6.22 -13.85
C THR A 182 19.34 -5.72 -12.41
#